data_0fac5270e544bcf2c6447b5f560c3e86
#
_entry.id   0fac5270e544bcf2c6447b5f560c3e86
#
_cell.length_a   1.000
_cell.length_b   1.000
_cell.length_c   1.000
_cell.angle_alpha   90.00
_cell.angle_beta   90.00
_cell.angle_gamma   90.00
#
_symmetry.space_group_name_H-M   'P 1'
#
loop_
_entity.id
_entity.type
_entity.pdbx_description
1 polymer ?
#
loop_
_entity_poly.entity_id
_entity_poly.type
_entity_poly.pdbx_seq_one_letter_code
_entity_poly.pdbx_strand_id
1 'polypeptide(L)'
;MTNTSLQIGDVYALQEKEIGKWFAFQIVQIGEENAVYIDLDYWSEMIPEENDLNKMSYLRLNHHLWNNETNQCWAPIKFFPSHAKKVGNMSIRPFEECKSFGNWPNGSQQKWTEKWKKLPKDQVLAFKEARTKWNETIIVAGKEVKKNIYGLFDDTLSAVKDFSEFDKLPGLGRITTTKDNPQLIPFLERRCLIRELVWDNCQRRELDLSRTHLEEVEISGEDIEVIILPSSISNLTLRGKLSPNLRIHSPNDGYFMVLRVELHDDFLPDVGLSRLTNLRLTSIQDFNLKDIPARYPGLTWLGLAGKPGYIREVSKISNLRELETLTMDDLFGFSADDFPHPGNLPELRHLWIESVPAEAGKIIKKLYKGKIQDFQVLKLRSVEWLHENLNNPLRNWDGSEFVPKSKYYKSVALWKETRRRMMEEASHAELDFSAVKRIAIDYAEGFNKLDRRSSFIETEEREDIFNAFEQILNETGLSEFKEEIIQLIDEKRSW
;
A
#
# COMPACT_ATOMS: atom_id res chain seq x y z
N MET A 1 2.65 9.96 31.15
CA MET A 1 3.36 8.74 30.67
C MET A 1 3.31 7.75 31.84
N THR A 2 2.41 6.80 31.81
CA THR A 2 2.39 5.69 32.77
C THR A 2 3.58 4.80 32.44
N ASN A 3 4.55 4.75 33.36
CA ASN A 3 5.70 3.85 33.30
C ASN A 3 5.21 2.41 33.52
N THR A 4 4.65 1.79 32.47
CA THR A 4 4.28 0.39 32.51
C THR A 4 5.58 -0.40 32.42
N SER A 5 6.09 -0.89 33.56
CA SER A 5 7.25 -1.77 33.57
C SER A 5 6.80 -3.13 33.04
N LEU A 6 7.05 -3.39 31.76
CA LEU A 6 6.84 -4.70 31.15
C LEU A 6 7.75 -5.73 31.85
N GLN A 7 7.22 -6.93 32.07
CA GLN A 7 7.99 -8.06 32.58
C GLN A 7 7.87 -9.25 31.62
N ILE A 8 8.93 -10.03 31.55
CA ILE A 8 8.91 -11.29 30.79
C ILE A 8 7.88 -12.23 31.43
N GLY A 9 7.05 -12.85 30.61
CA GLY A 9 5.92 -13.67 31.03
C GLY A 9 4.60 -12.93 31.16
N ASP A 10 4.60 -11.60 31.23
CA ASP A 10 3.37 -10.82 31.32
C ASP A 10 2.43 -11.09 30.13
N VAL A 11 1.16 -11.32 30.45
CA VAL A 11 0.10 -11.48 29.47
C VAL A 11 -0.79 -10.25 29.50
N TYR A 12 -1.03 -9.69 28.33
CA TYR A 12 -1.91 -8.55 28.13
C TYR A 12 -3.07 -8.90 27.18
N ALA A 13 -4.21 -8.28 27.41
CA ALA A 13 -5.37 -8.37 26.54
C ALA A 13 -5.71 -7.01 25.94
N LEU A 14 -6.15 -7.05 24.69
CA LEU A 14 -6.68 -5.92 23.94
C LEU A 14 -8.01 -6.31 23.30
N GLN A 15 -8.86 -5.32 23.03
CA GLN A 15 -10.07 -5.52 22.28
C GLN A 15 -9.83 -5.16 20.81
N GLU A 16 -10.15 -6.07 19.91
CA GLU A 16 -10.11 -5.82 18.48
C GLU A 16 -11.25 -4.86 18.12
N LYS A 17 -10.92 -3.78 17.40
CA LYS A 17 -11.80 -2.61 17.25
C LYS A 17 -13.02 -2.85 16.36
N GLU A 18 -12.92 -3.74 15.36
CA GLU A 18 -14.01 -3.96 14.38
C GLU A 18 -15.10 -4.90 14.91
N ILE A 19 -14.68 -6.03 15.51
CA ILE A 19 -15.60 -7.09 15.95
C ILE A 19 -15.90 -6.96 17.44
N GLY A 20 -15.04 -6.24 18.18
CA GLY A 20 -15.20 -6.04 19.63
C GLY A 20 -14.74 -7.22 20.49
N LYS A 21 -14.11 -8.25 19.90
CA LYS A 21 -13.60 -9.40 20.64
C LYS A 21 -12.26 -9.12 21.29
N TRP A 22 -12.05 -9.74 22.44
CA TRP A 22 -10.79 -9.71 23.15
C TRP A 22 -9.83 -10.75 22.63
N PHE A 23 -8.57 -10.35 22.48
CA PHE A 23 -7.43 -11.20 22.16
C PHE A 23 -6.32 -10.98 23.19
N ALA A 24 -5.38 -11.90 23.26
CA ALA A 24 -4.28 -11.83 24.22
C ALA A 24 -2.93 -12.08 23.56
N PHE A 25 -1.87 -11.53 24.16
CA PHE A 25 -0.48 -11.73 23.78
C PHE A 25 0.41 -11.79 25.01
N GLN A 26 1.53 -12.50 24.91
CA GLN A 26 2.51 -12.64 25.98
C GLN A 26 3.81 -11.92 25.64
N ILE A 27 4.40 -11.22 26.61
CA ILE A 27 5.76 -10.65 26.50
C ILE A 27 6.76 -11.78 26.78
N VAL A 28 7.61 -12.09 25.79
CA VAL A 28 8.56 -13.21 25.89
C VAL A 28 10.02 -12.77 25.97
N GLN A 29 10.32 -11.55 25.53
CA GLN A 29 11.66 -10.96 25.62
C GLN A 29 11.58 -9.46 25.75
N ILE A 30 12.53 -8.82 26.43
CA ILE A 30 12.61 -7.38 26.61
C ILE A 30 14.05 -6.94 26.28
N GLY A 31 14.20 -5.99 25.37
CA GLY A 31 15.42 -5.26 25.06
C GLY A 31 15.38 -3.83 25.62
N GLU A 32 16.31 -2.99 25.20
CA GLU A 32 16.40 -1.60 25.70
C GLU A 32 15.22 -0.73 25.22
N GLU A 33 14.86 -0.81 23.94
CA GLU A 33 13.81 0.02 23.31
C GLU A 33 12.62 -0.79 22.82
N ASN A 34 12.77 -2.10 22.64
CA ASN A 34 11.77 -2.99 22.07
C ASN A 34 11.52 -4.20 22.97
N ALA A 35 10.33 -4.78 22.85
CA ALA A 35 9.99 -6.06 23.47
C ALA A 35 9.42 -7.02 22.43
N VAL A 36 9.68 -8.31 22.60
CA VAL A 36 9.05 -9.37 21.79
C VAL A 36 7.76 -9.80 22.45
N TYR A 37 6.70 -9.79 21.65
CA TYR A 37 5.46 -10.45 22.03
C TYR A 37 5.19 -11.66 21.14
N ILE A 38 4.36 -12.58 21.66
CA ILE A 38 3.77 -13.69 20.91
C ILE A 38 2.26 -13.66 21.11
N ASP A 39 1.50 -13.77 20.03
CA ASP A 39 0.05 -13.89 20.11
C ASP A 39 -0.39 -15.20 20.76
N LEU A 40 -1.45 -15.12 21.58
CA LEU A 40 -2.09 -16.26 22.22
C LEU A 40 -3.38 -16.66 21.48
N ASP A 41 -3.78 -17.92 21.63
CA ASP A 41 -4.98 -18.50 21.02
C ASP A 41 -6.29 -18.11 21.73
N TYR A 42 -6.33 -16.88 22.25
CA TYR A 42 -7.52 -16.32 22.89
C TYR A 42 -8.29 -15.41 21.94
N TRP A 43 -9.57 -15.69 21.75
CA TRP A 43 -10.49 -14.92 20.95
C TRP A 43 -11.93 -15.03 21.49
N SER A 44 -12.41 -14.03 22.25
CA SER A 44 -13.66 -14.11 23.00
C SER A 44 -14.36 -12.76 23.11
N GLU A 45 -15.69 -12.79 23.34
CA GLU A 45 -16.46 -11.60 23.74
C GLU A 45 -16.06 -11.09 25.14
N MET A 46 -15.52 -11.95 25.96
CA MET A 46 -15.13 -11.64 27.35
C MET A 46 -13.63 -11.33 27.41
N ILE A 47 -13.26 -10.40 28.29
CA ILE A 47 -11.88 -10.17 28.63
C ILE A 47 -11.33 -11.42 29.35
N PRO A 48 -10.09 -11.90 29.04
CA PRO A 48 -9.54 -13.03 29.75
C PRO A 48 -9.25 -12.72 31.23
N GLU A 49 -9.46 -13.73 32.08
CA GLU A 49 -9.11 -13.69 33.49
C GLU A 49 -7.84 -14.53 33.76
N GLU A 50 -7.25 -14.37 34.93
CA GLU A 50 -6.04 -15.10 35.31
C GLU A 50 -6.21 -16.64 35.23
N ASN A 51 -7.40 -17.15 35.53
CA ASN A 51 -7.74 -18.58 35.41
C ASN A 51 -7.72 -19.09 33.96
N ASP A 52 -7.86 -18.22 32.98
CA ASP A 52 -7.81 -18.58 31.55
C ASP A 52 -6.39 -18.80 31.07
N LEU A 53 -5.39 -18.20 31.71
CA LEU A 53 -3.98 -18.31 31.33
C LEU A 53 -3.51 -19.77 31.19
N ASN A 54 -3.97 -20.65 32.07
CA ASN A 54 -3.61 -22.07 32.01
C ASN A 54 -4.15 -22.81 30.79
N LYS A 55 -5.17 -22.25 30.11
CA LYS A 55 -5.80 -22.84 28.93
C LYS A 55 -5.22 -22.25 27.63
N MET A 56 -4.53 -21.10 27.68
CA MET A 56 -3.97 -20.45 26.51
C MET A 56 -2.70 -21.14 26.03
N SER A 57 -2.50 -21.14 24.73
CA SER A 57 -1.25 -21.50 24.06
C SER A 57 -0.83 -20.45 23.06
N TYR A 58 0.38 -20.55 22.51
CA TYR A 58 0.78 -19.69 21.43
C TYR A 58 -0.11 -19.93 20.21
N LEU A 59 -0.66 -18.86 19.65
CA LEU A 59 -1.49 -18.94 18.44
C LEU A 59 -0.66 -19.50 17.28
N ARG A 60 -1.17 -20.57 16.66
CA ARG A 60 -0.58 -21.17 15.48
C ARG A 60 -1.32 -20.71 14.24
N LEU A 61 -0.60 -20.03 13.37
CA LEU A 61 -1.16 -19.42 12.17
C LEU A 61 -1.21 -20.43 11.02
N ASN A 62 -2.40 -20.66 10.49
CA ASN A 62 -2.64 -21.53 9.34
C ASN A 62 -3.46 -20.84 8.23
N HIS A 63 -3.71 -19.55 8.35
CA HIS A 63 -4.36 -18.77 7.33
C HIS A 63 -3.34 -18.26 6.28
N HIS A 64 -3.80 -17.89 5.11
CA HIS A 64 -2.96 -17.37 4.03
C HIS A 64 -1.79 -18.33 3.72
N LEU A 65 -0.59 -17.81 3.71
CA LEU A 65 0.63 -18.58 3.45
C LEU A 65 1.29 -19.15 4.73
N TRP A 66 0.75 -18.81 5.91
CA TRP A 66 1.28 -19.34 7.17
C TRP A 66 1.12 -20.85 7.28
N ASN A 67 2.13 -21.52 7.80
CA ASN A 67 2.19 -22.98 7.92
C ASN A 67 2.52 -23.40 9.35
N ASN A 68 1.57 -23.18 10.27
CA ASN A 68 1.66 -23.54 11.68
C ASN A 68 2.74 -22.80 12.49
N GLU A 69 3.13 -21.60 12.03
CA GLU A 69 4.09 -20.73 12.70
C GLU A 69 3.40 -19.88 13.78
N THR A 70 4.21 -19.32 14.71
CA THR A 70 3.73 -18.33 15.66
C THR A 70 3.87 -16.92 15.12
N ASN A 71 2.90 -16.05 15.44
CA ASN A 71 3.09 -14.62 15.23
C ASN A 71 3.89 -14.04 16.39
N GLN A 72 5.08 -13.56 16.09
CA GLN A 72 5.98 -12.93 17.06
C GLN A 72 6.66 -11.72 16.42
N CYS A 73 6.86 -10.66 17.21
CA CYS A 73 7.39 -9.42 16.70
C CYS A 73 8.12 -8.63 17.77
N TRP A 74 9.25 -8.00 17.42
CA TRP A 74 9.88 -6.91 18.15
C TRP A 74 9.06 -5.64 17.98
N ALA A 75 8.39 -5.17 19.03
CA ALA A 75 7.59 -3.95 19.02
C ALA A 75 8.22 -2.89 19.94
N PRO A 76 8.22 -1.58 19.54
CA PRO A 76 8.81 -0.52 20.35
C PRO A 76 8.05 -0.32 21.66
N ILE A 77 8.74 -0.35 22.80
CA ILE A 77 8.15 -0.20 24.14
C ILE A 77 7.46 1.15 24.29
N LYS A 78 8.01 2.19 23.69
CA LYS A 78 7.39 3.54 23.69
C LYS A 78 5.99 3.59 23.08
N PHE A 79 5.63 2.62 22.22
CA PHE A 79 4.33 2.51 21.56
C PHE A 79 3.43 1.44 22.20
N PHE A 80 3.77 0.97 23.40
CA PHE A 80 2.93 0.00 24.10
C PHE A 80 1.51 0.55 24.27
N PRO A 81 0.46 -0.21 23.89
CA PRO A 81 -0.91 0.26 23.93
C PRO A 81 -1.34 0.63 25.37
N SER A 82 -1.62 1.92 25.61
CA SER A 82 -1.99 2.42 26.95
C SER A 82 -3.29 1.81 27.50
N HIS A 83 -4.13 1.27 26.62
CA HIS A 83 -5.40 0.61 26.94
C HIS A 83 -5.27 -0.92 27.10
N ALA A 84 -4.07 -1.49 26.90
CA ALA A 84 -3.82 -2.90 27.14
C ALA A 84 -4.02 -3.24 28.63
N LYS A 85 -4.80 -4.30 28.88
CA LYS A 85 -5.09 -4.76 30.24
C LYS A 85 -4.20 -5.92 30.60
N LYS A 86 -3.42 -5.79 31.65
CA LYS A 86 -2.63 -6.89 32.18
C LYS A 86 -3.56 -7.93 32.79
N VAL A 87 -3.45 -9.17 32.30
CA VAL A 87 -4.24 -10.34 32.77
C VAL A 87 -3.53 -11.06 33.86
N GLY A 88 -2.22 -11.23 33.76
CA GLY A 88 -1.39 -11.92 34.72
C GLY A 88 0.00 -12.20 34.16
N ASN A 89 0.65 -13.21 34.67
CA ASN A 89 1.96 -13.68 34.23
C ASN A 89 1.91 -15.20 33.99
N MET A 90 2.47 -15.65 32.87
CA MET A 90 2.49 -17.05 32.47
C MET A 90 3.92 -17.48 32.12
N SER A 91 4.31 -18.69 32.47
CA SER A 91 5.60 -19.25 32.08
C SER A 91 5.78 -19.26 30.58
N ILE A 92 6.96 -18.83 30.10
CA ILE A 92 7.30 -18.85 28.70
C ILE A 92 7.45 -20.28 28.22
N ARG A 93 6.79 -20.59 27.10
CA ARG A 93 7.00 -21.84 26.37
C ARG A 93 8.15 -21.68 25.35
N PRO A 94 8.78 -22.78 24.91
CA PRO A 94 9.78 -22.70 23.85
C PRO A 94 9.22 -22.00 22.60
N PHE A 95 9.99 -21.06 22.06
CA PHE A 95 9.69 -20.34 20.83
C PHE A 95 10.97 -20.16 20.00
N GLU A 96 10.83 -19.91 18.70
CA GLU A 96 11.94 -19.63 17.82
C GLU A 96 12.42 -18.18 18.00
N GLU A 97 13.68 -17.91 17.66
CA GLU A 97 14.23 -16.55 17.71
C GLU A 97 13.41 -15.60 16.84
N CYS A 98 12.95 -14.49 17.43
CA CYS A 98 12.18 -13.48 16.71
C CYS A 98 13.09 -12.64 15.81
N LYS A 99 12.79 -12.61 14.51
CA LYS A 99 13.50 -11.82 13.49
C LYS A 99 12.65 -10.69 12.90
N SER A 100 11.38 -10.62 13.28
CA SER A 100 10.44 -9.64 12.74
C SER A 100 10.37 -8.40 13.63
N PHE A 101 10.33 -7.22 13.01
CA PHE A 101 10.10 -5.94 13.67
C PHE A 101 8.79 -5.33 13.16
N GLY A 102 8.03 -4.69 14.04
CA GLY A 102 6.74 -4.09 13.69
C GLY A 102 6.03 -3.43 14.85
N ASN A 103 4.71 -3.39 14.77
CA ASN A 103 3.85 -2.78 15.76
C ASN A 103 3.32 -3.81 16.77
N TRP A 104 2.75 -3.31 17.88
CA TRP A 104 2.01 -4.11 18.84
C TRP A 104 0.80 -4.79 18.19
N PRO A 105 0.36 -5.95 18.70
CA PRO A 105 -0.70 -6.71 18.07
C PRO A 105 -2.05 -5.97 18.13
N ASN A 106 -2.86 -6.19 17.12
CA ASN A 106 -4.18 -5.57 16.97
C ASN A 106 -5.33 -6.59 16.82
N GLY A 107 -5.07 -7.88 17.01
CA GLY A 107 -6.06 -8.95 16.89
C GLY A 107 -6.30 -9.46 15.48
N SER A 108 -5.60 -8.94 14.49
CA SER A 108 -5.77 -9.35 13.08
C SER A 108 -5.47 -10.84 12.86
N GLN A 109 -4.48 -11.39 13.53
CA GLN A 109 -4.07 -12.79 13.39
C GLN A 109 -5.14 -13.75 13.92
N GLN A 110 -5.73 -13.44 15.07
CA GLN A 110 -6.86 -14.20 15.63
C GLN A 110 -8.09 -14.10 14.73
N LYS A 111 -8.41 -12.89 14.25
CA LYS A 111 -9.52 -12.62 13.32
C LYS A 111 -9.38 -13.45 12.04
N TRP A 112 -8.21 -13.45 11.40
CA TRP A 112 -7.95 -14.23 10.19
C TRP A 112 -7.99 -15.72 10.45
N THR A 113 -7.42 -16.18 11.57
CA THR A 113 -7.47 -17.60 11.99
C THR A 113 -8.92 -18.06 12.09
N GLU A 114 -9.80 -17.26 12.71
CA GLU A 114 -11.22 -17.61 12.85
C GLU A 114 -11.98 -17.56 11.51
N LYS A 115 -11.68 -16.61 10.63
CA LYS A 115 -12.25 -16.59 9.29
C LYS A 115 -11.88 -17.82 8.49
N TRP A 116 -10.60 -18.23 8.51
CA TRP A 116 -10.10 -19.38 7.76
C TRP A 116 -10.62 -20.72 8.25
N LYS A 117 -10.92 -20.86 9.55
CA LYS A 117 -11.57 -22.07 10.10
C LYS A 117 -12.96 -22.32 9.48
N LYS A 118 -13.61 -21.28 8.93
CA LYS A 118 -14.94 -21.39 8.30
C LYS A 118 -14.87 -21.73 6.80
N LEU A 119 -13.69 -21.65 6.17
CA LEU A 119 -13.52 -21.98 4.76
C LEU A 119 -13.61 -23.50 4.52
N PRO A 120 -13.98 -23.96 3.32
CA PRO A 120 -13.98 -25.37 2.96
C PRO A 120 -12.61 -26.00 3.15
N LYS A 121 -12.52 -27.00 4.00
CA LYS A 121 -11.24 -27.60 4.41
C LYS A 121 -10.48 -28.23 3.23
N ASP A 122 -11.20 -28.83 2.29
CA ASP A 122 -10.65 -29.41 1.07
C ASP A 122 -9.97 -28.35 0.19
N GLN A 123 -10.59 -27.18 0.02
CA GLN A 123 -10.00 -26.08 -0.73
C GLN A 123 -8.75 -25.51 -0.02
N VAL A 124 -8.81 -25.35 1.29
CA VAL A 124 -7.65 -24.87 2.09
C VAL A 124 -6.49 -25.85 2.00
N LEU A 125 -6.73 -27.15 2.12
CA LEU A 125 -5.69 -28.16 1.99
C LEU A 125 -5.09 -28.19 0.59
N ALA A 126 -5.92 -28.16 -0.45
CA ALA A 126 -5.45 -28.13 -1.83
C ALA A 126 -4.62 -26.88 -2.15
N PHE A 127 -5.03 -25.72 -1.62
CA PHE A 127 -4.28 -24.47 -1.72
C PHE A 127 -2.89 -24.60 -1.09
N LYS A 128 -2.83 -25.05 0.17
CA LYS A 128 -1.57 -25.22 0.91
C LYS A 128 -0.65 -26.21 0.20
N GLU A 129 -1.17 -27.36 -0.22
CA GLU A 129 -0.41 -28.37 -0.94
C GLU A 129 0.16 -27.85 -2.26
N ALA A 130 -0.65 -27.13 -3.04
CA ALA A 130 -0.20 -26.53 -4.30
C ALA A 130 0.96 -25.54 -4.07
N ARG A 131 0.93 -24.75 -3.00
CA ARG A 131 1.98 -23.76 -2.67
C ARG A 131 3.33 -24.38 -2.35
N THR A 132 3.39 -25.65 -1.95
CA THR A 132 4.66 -26.36 -1.72
C THR A 132 5.25 -27.00 -2.97
N LYS A 133 4.52 -27.07 -4.09
CA LYS A 133 4.89 -27.78 -5.31
C LYS A 133 5.57 -26.88 -6.36
N TRP A 134 6.74 -26.37 -6.05
CA TRP A 134 7.47 -25.39 -6.86
C TRP A 134 7.86 -25.87 -8.26
N ASN A 135 8.07 -27.19 -8.45
CA ASN A 135 8.55 -27.78 -9.69
C ASN A 135 7.47 -28.55 -10.46
N GLU A 136 6.23 -28.61 -9.97
CA GLU A 136 5.15 -29.28 -10.67
C GLU A 136 4.48 -28.33 -11.66
N THR A 137 4.27 -28.81 -12.88
CA THR A 137 3.51 -28.12 -13.93
C THR A 137 2.25 -28.90 -14.28
N ILE A 138 1.26 -28.19 -14.77
CA ILE A 138 0.02 -28.76 -15.29
C ILE A 138 -0.39 -28.05 -16.58
N ILE A 139 -1.20 -28.74 -17.41
CA ILE A 139 -1.72 -28.15 -18.63
C ILE A 139 -3.05 -27.45 -18.35
N VAL A 140 -3.10 -26.15 -18.64
CA VAL A 140 -4.29 -25.30 -18.59
C VAL A 140 -4.47 -24.65 -19.96
N ALA A 141 -5.59 -24.85 -20.61
CA ALA A 141 -5.86 -24.36 -21.98
C ALA A 141 -4.76 -24.70 -23.01
N GLY A 142 -4.13 -25.85 -22.88
CA GLY A 142 -3.04 -26.30 -23.77
C GLY A 142 -1.67 -25.64 -23.45
N LYS A 143 -1.57 -24.81 -22.44
CA LYS A 143 -0.31 -24.22 -21.97
C LYS A 143 0.16 -24.89 -20.70
N GLU A 144 1.47 -25.06 -20.59
CA GLU A 144 2.11 -25.54 -19.36
C GLU A 144 2.19 -24.39 -18.34
N VAL A 145 1.62 -24.61 -17.15
CA VAL A 145 1.56 -23.62 -16.06
C VAL A 145 2.07 -24.27 -14.79
N LYS A 146 2.83 -23.51 -13.98
CA LYS A 146 3.27 -23.98 -12.66
C LYS A 146 2.08 -24.19 -11.73
N LYS A 147 2.02 -25.33 -11.05
CA LYS A 147 0.92 -25.69 -10.13
C LYS A 147 0.81 -24.73 -8.93
N ASN A 148 1.93 -24.15 -8.52
CA ASN A 148 2.01 -23.19 -7.42
C ASN A 148 1.78 -21.73 -7.85
N ILE A 149 1.33 -21.47 -9.08
CA ILE A 149 1.03 -20.11 -9.54
C ILE A 149 0.04 -19.44 -8.56
N TYR A 150 0.33 -18.20 -8.19
CA TYR A 150 -0.51 -17.43 -7.29
C TYR A 150 -1.44 -16.46 -8.02
N GLY A 151 -0.96 -15.86 -9.12
CA GLY A 151 -1.70 -14.87 -9.91
C GLY A 151 -1.96 -15.33 -11.33
N LEU A 152 -3.13 -15.02 -11.87
CA LEU A 152 -3.45 -15.14 -13.30
C LEU A 152 -3.53 -13.76 -13.93
N PHE A 153 -3.09 -13.70 -15.18
CA PHE A 153 -3.05 -12.50 -16.01
C PHE A 153 -3.78 -12.71 -17.33
N ASP A 154 -4.05 -11.64 -18.07
CA ASP A 154 -4.85 -11.63 -19.29
C ASP A 154 -4.42 -12.63 -20.36
N ASP A 155 -3.14 -12.88 -20.52
CA ASP A 155 -2.60 -13.84 -21.48
C ASP A 155 -3.10 -15.26 -21.22
N THR A 156 -3.22 -15.63 -19.95
CA THR A 156 -3.75 -16.94 -19.51
C THR A 156 -5.28 -16.92 -19.43
N LEU A 157 -5.87 -15.84 -18.88
CA LEU A 157 -7.32 -15.70 -18.77
C LEU A 157 -8.01 -15.73 -20.15
N SER A 158 -7.42 -15.05 -21.15
CA SER A 158 -7.98 -14.98 -22.51
C SER A 158 -7.82 -16.28 -23.31
N ALA A 159 -6.88 -17.13 -22.92
CA ALA A 159 -6.65 -18.42 -23.61
C ALA A 159 -7.69 -19.47 -23.24
N VAL A 160 -8.44 -19.28 -22.15
CA VAL A 160 -9.37 -20.26 -21.60
C VAL A 160 -10.80 -19.89 -21.96
N LYS A 161 -11.53 -20.82 -22.59
CA LYS A 161 -12.96 -20.67 -22.94
C LYS A 161 -13.89 -20.89 -21.76
N ASP A 162 -13.51 -21.78 -20.85
CA ASP A 162 -14.27 -22.12 -19.65
C ASP A 162 -13.39 -22.02 -18.41
N PHE A 163 -13.74 -21.12 -17.49
CA PHE A 163 -12.98 -20.87 -16.27
C PHE A 163 -12.95 -22.07 -15.29
N SER A 164 -13.68 -23.16 -15.55
CA SER A 164 -13.52 -24.42 -14.84
C SER A 164 -12.12 -25.03 -15.02
N GLU A 165 -11.43 -24.73 -16.13
CA GLU A 165 -10.04 -25.13 -16.35
C GLU A 165 -9.09 -24.62 -15.24
N PHE A 166 -9.39 -23.46 -14.65
CA PHE A 166 -8.60 -22.90 -13.55
C PHE A 166 -8.83 -23.60 -12.21
N ASP A 167 -9.81 -24.48 -12.10
CA ASP A 167 -10.01 -25.30 -10.90
C ASP A 167 -8.84 -26.29 -10.68
N LYS A 168 -8.07 -26.57 -11.75
CA LYS A 168 -6.79 -27.30 -11.68
C LYS A 168 -5.68 -26.55 -10.95
N LEU A 169 -5.87 -25.24 -10.68
CA LEU A 169 -4.91 -24.34 -10.04
C LEU A 169 -5.39 -23.94 -8.64
N PRO A 170 -5.34 -24.83 -7.64
CA PRO A 170 -5.85 -24.53 -6.30
C PRO A 170 -5.02 -23.47 -5.57
N GLY A 171 -3.78 -23.22 -5.99
CA GLY A 171 -2.88 -22.22 -5.40
C GLY A 171 -3.18 -20.76 -5.76
N LEU A 172 -4.24 -20.49 -6.56
CA LEU A 172 -4.60 -19.15 -6.97
C LEU A 172 -5.10 -18.30 -5.80
N GLY A 173 -4.56 -17.08 -5.68
CA GLY A 173 -4.97 -16.06 -4.73
C GLY A 173 -5.23 -14.70 -5.37
N ARG A 174 -4.77 -14.47 -6.61
CA ARG A 174 -4.87 -13.17 -7.30
C ARG A 174 -5.30 -13.32 -8.76
N ILE A 175 -6.15 -12.41 -9.21
CA ILE A 175 -6.50 -12.20 -10.61
C ILE A 175 -6.13 -10.76 -11.01
N THR A 176 -5.46 -10.64 -12.17
CA THR A 176 -5.18 -9.33 -12.79
C THR A 176 -5.69 -9.37 -14.21
N THR A 177 -6.57 -8.43 -14.58
CA THR A 177 -7.19 -8.38 -15.91
C THR A 177 -7.46 -6.95 -16.36
N THR A 178 -7.41 -6.75 -17.68
CA THR A 178 -7.87 -5.54 -18.38
C THR A 178 -9.15 -5.79 -19.18
N LYS A 179 -9.63 -7.06 -19.19
CA LYS A 179 -10.73 -7.50 -20.05
C LYS A 179 -11.96 -7.88 -19.25
N ASP A 180 -13.12 -7.49 -19.75
CA ASP A 180 -14.38 -8.01 -19.22
C ASP A 180 -14.61 -9.43 -19.70
N ASN A 181 -14.89 -10.32 -18.74
CA ASN A 181 -15.31 -11.68 -19.01
C ASN A 181 -16.51 -12.03 -18.11
N PRO A 182 -17.65 -12.46 -18.67
CA PRO A 182 -18.85 -12.78 -17.89
C PRO A 182 -18.65 -13.91 -16.87
N GLN A 183 -17.65 -14.78 -17.08
CA GLN A 183 -17.33 -15.88 -16.16
C GLN A 183 -16.49 -15.45 -14.96
N LEU A 184 -15.89 -14.24 -14.99
CA LEU A 184 -14.94 -13.80 -13.96
C LEU A 184 -15.59 -13.73 -12.57
N ILE A 185 -16.70 -13.01 -12.42
CA ILE A 185 -17.37 -12.88 -11.13
C ILE A 185 -17.89 -14.22 -10.61
N PRO A 186 -18.62 -15.03 -11.39
CA PRO A 186 -19.01 -16.38 -10.94
C PRO A 186 -17.82 -17.29 -10.57
N PHE A 187 -16.67 -17.10 -11.22
CA PHE A 187 -15.45 -17.81 -10.84
C PHE A 187 -14.92 -17.36 -9.48
N LEU A 188 -14.85 -16.04 -9.23
CA LEU A 188 -14.41 -15.47 -7.94
C LEU A 188 -15.35 -15.89 -6.79
N GLU A 189 -16.65 -15.94 -7.03
CA GLU A 189 -17.65 -16.35 -6.02
C GLU A 189 -17.44 -17.80 -5.53
N ARG A 190 -17.08 -18.73 -6.42
CA ARG A 190 -16.87 -20.14 -6.05
C ARG A 190 -15.47 -20.45 -5.51
N ARG A 191 -14.50 -19.53 -5.71
CA ARG A 191 -13.08 -19.71 -5.34
C ARG A 191 -12.73 -18.86 -4.12
N CYS A 192 -13.08 -19.35 -2.94
CA CYS A 192 -12.96 -18.61 -1.68
C CYS A 192 -11.52 -18.24 -1.27
N LEU A 193 -10.49 -18.77 -1.94
CA LEU A 193 -9.08 -18.48 -1.69
C LEU A 193 -8.48 -17.48 -2.68
N ILE A 194 -9.23 -17.02 -3.69
CA ILE A 194 -8.87 -15.86 -4.50
C ILE A 194 -9.32 -14.62 -3.73
N ARG A 195 -8.37 -13.83 -3.27
CA ARG A 195 -8.59 -12.70 -2.37
C ARG A 195 -8.20 -11.36 -2.95
N GLU A 196 -7.45 -11.37 -4.05
CA GLU A 196 -6.96 -10.17 -4.71
C GLU A 196 -7.50 -10.08 -6.12
N LEU A 197 -8.08 -8.94 -6.47
CA LEU A 197 -8.52 -8.62 -7.82
C LEU A 197 -7.92 -7.28 -8.24
N VAL A 198 -7.20 -7.27 -9.35
CA VAL A 198 -6.80 -6.06 -10.06
C VAL A 198 -7.53 -6.06 -11.40
N TRP A 199 -8.40 -5.08 -11.61
CA TRP A 199 -9.17 -4.96 -12.83
C TRP A 199 -9.01 -3.56 -13.43
N ASP A 200 -8.10 -3.46 -14.38
CA ASP A 200 -7.86 -2.22 -15.10
C ASP A 200 -8.84 -2.07 -16.26
N ASN A 201 -9.27 -0.84 -16.50
CA ASN A 201 -10.19 -0.48 -17.59
C ASN A 201 -11.50 -1.29 -17.58
N CYS A 202 -12.11 -1.45 -16.40
CA CYS A 202 -13.39 -2.11 -16.24
C CYS A 202 -14.49 -1.30 -16.96
N GLN A 203 -15.19 -1.95 -17.91
CA GLN A 203 -16.21 -1.34 -18.76
C GLN A 203 -17.63 -1.48 -18.16
N ARG A 204 -17.76 -2.01 -16.96
CA ARG A 204 -19.06 -2.23 -16.31
C ARG A 204 -19.54 -0.99 -15.62
N ARG A 205 -20.84 -0.69 -15.75
CA ARG A 205 -21.50 0.37 -15.00
C ARG A 205 -21.76 -0.02 -13.55
N GLU A 206 -22.06 -1.29 -13.32
CA GLU A 206 -22.26 -1.89 -12.00
C GLU A 206 -21.34 -3.11 -11.81
N LEU A 207 -20.67 -3.17 -10.66
CA LEU A 207 -19.77 -4.23 -10.28
C LEU A 207 -20.19 -4.81 -8.93
N ASP A 208 -20.90 -5.92 -8.95
CA ASP A 208 -21.29 -6.64 -7.73
C ASP A 208 -20.27 -7.74 -7.40
N LEU A 209 -19.51 -7.50 -6.32
CA LEU A 209 -18.53 -8.42 -5.74
C LEU A 209 -19.00 -8.98 -4.38
N SER A 210 -20.24 -8.69 -3.96
CA SER A 210 -20.76 -8.97 -2.61
C SER A 210 -20.65 -10.43 -2.18
N ARG A 211 -20.72 -11.38 -3.14
CA ARG A 211 -20.64 -12.82 -2.87
C ARG A 211 -19.24 -13.42 -3.04
N THR A 212 -18.26 -12.58 -3.36
CA THR A 212 -16.87 -13.01 -3.46
C THR A 212 -16.19 -13.05 -2.09
N HIS A 213 -14.97 -13.56 -2.04
CA HIS A 213 -14.12 -13.61 -0.84
C HIS A 213 -12.92 -12.64 -0.93
N LEU A 214 -13.03 -11.63 -1.80
CA LEU A 214 -11.96 -10.67 -2.03
C LEU A 214 -11.69 -9.83 -0.78
N GLU A 215 -10.41 -9.66 -0.49
CA GLU A 215 -9.90 -8.83 0.61
C GLU A 215 -9.27 -7.54 0.09
N GLU A 216 -8.70 -7.61 -1.10
CA GLU A 216 -8.06 -6.50 -1.78
C GLU A 216 -8.63 -6.39 -3.20
N VAL A 217 -9.12 -5.20 -3.53
CA VAL A 217 -9.69 -4.89 -4.83
C VAL A 217 -9.07 -3.61 -5.34
N GLU A 218 -8.52 -3.67 -6.55
CA GLU A 218 -7.98 -2.53 -7.26
C GLU A 218 -8.68 -2.42 -8.60
N ILE A 219 -9.27 -1.26 -8.89
CA ILE A 219 -10.13 -1.06 -10.05
C ILE A 219 -9.81 0.28 -10.70
N SER A 220 -9.78 0.28 -12.05
CA SER A 220 -9.91 1.48 -12.86
C SER A 220 -11.07 1.32 -13.86
N GLY A 221 -11.78 2.41 -14.14
CA GLY A 221 -12.89 2.44 -15.10
C GLY A 221 -13.76 3.67 -14.91
N GLU A 222 -13.88 4.51 -15.95
CA GLU A 222 -14.61 5.79 -15.87
C GLU A 222 -16.14 5.64 -15.89
N ASP A 223 -16.65 4.50 -16.37
CA ASP A 223 -18.07 4.25 -16.50
C ASP A 223 -18.70 3.60 -15.25
N ILE A 224 -17.90 3.24 -14.24
CA ILE A 224 -18.39 2.55 -13.06
C ILE A 224 -19.19 3.53 -12.19
N GLU A 225 -20.49 3.25 -12.00
CA GLU A 225 -21.37 4.02 -11.13
C GLU A 225 -21.67 3.34 -9.80
N VAL A 226 -21.60 2.00 -9.76
CA VAL A 226 -21.89 1.24 -8.53
C VAL A 226 -20.85 0.14 -8.33
N ILE A 227 -20.29 0.08 -7.12
CA ILE A 227 -19.47 -1.04 -6.65
C ILE A 227 -20.09 -1.59 -5.37
N ILE A 228 -20.38 -2.89 -5.34
CA ILE A 228 -20.87 -3.59 -4.15
C ILE A 228 -19.77 -4.53 -3.67
N LEU A 229 -19.23 -4.24 -2.50
CA LEU A 229 -18.05 -4.93 -1.95
C LEU A 229 -18.42 -6.11 -1.06
N PRO A 230 -17.57 -7.15 -1.00
CA PRO A 230 -17.80 -8.32 -0.15
C PRO A 230 -17.54 -8.01 1.34
N SER A 231 -18.07 -8.87 2.22
CA SER A 231 -17.86 -8.74 3.67
C SER A 231 -16.41 -8.98 4.13
N SER A 232 -15.57 -9.50 3.25
CA SER A 232 -14.15 -9.76 3.50
C SER A 232 -13.25 -8.58 3.17
N ILE A 233 -13.76 -7.55 2.49
CA ILE A 233 -12.95 -6.43 1.99
C ILE A 233 -12.16 -5.73 3.11
N SER A 234 -10.91 -5.47 2.87
CA SER A 234 -10.02 -4.68 3.73
C SER A 234 -9.40 -3.50 3.00
N ASN A 235 -9.17 -3.65 1.69
CA ASN A 235 -8.55 -2.62 0.87
C ASN A 235 -9.30 -2.43 -0.46
N LEU A 236 -9.64 -1.19 -0.77
CA LEU A 236 -10.12 -0.79 -2.09
C LEU A 236 -9.19 0.29 -2.65
N THR A 237 -8.65 0.04 -3.84
CA THR A 237 -7.86 1.02 -4.59
C THR A 237 -8.62 1.40 -5.86
N LEU A 238 -8.84 2.70 -6.06
CA LEU A 238 -9.44 3.28 -7.24
C LEU A 238 -8.39 4.05 -8.03
N ARG A 239 -8.31 3.80 -9.34
CA ARG A 239 -7.34 4.46 -10.23
C ARG A 239 -8.01 5.09 -11.44
N GLY A 240 -7.32 6.08 -12.00
CA GLY A 240 -7.73 6.78 -13.20
C GLY A 240 -8.97 7.66 -12.99
N LYS A 241 -9.61 8.03 -14.09
CA LYS A 241 -10.80 8.88 -14.05
C LYS A 241 -11.98 8.13 -13.45
N LEU A 242 -12.61 8.72 -12.44
CA LEU A 242 -13.76 8.15 -11.74
C LEU A 242 -15.05 8.82 -12.18
N SER A 243 -16.13 8.05 -12.26
CA SER A 243 -17.47 8.60 -12.49
C SER A 243 -17.88 9.54 -11.35
N PRO A 244 -18.48 10.72 -11.66
CA PRO A 244 -19.02 11.60 -10.63
C PRO A 244 -20.20 10.98 -9.86
N ASN A 245 -20.83 9.97 -10.45
CA ASN A 245 -21.95 9.25 -9.86
C ASN A 245 -21.54 7.99 -9.10
N LEU A 246 -20.24 7.71 -8.98
CA LEU A 246 -19.74 6.51 -8.31
C LEU A 246 -20.29 6.42 -6.88
N ARG A 247 -20.91 5.27 -6.57
CA ARG A 247 -21.35 4.88 -5.23
C ARG A 247 -20.74 3.53 -4.86
N ILE A 248 -20.28 3.43 -3.63
CA ILE A 248 -19.68 2.20 -3.10
C ILE A 248 -20.54 1.71 -1.95
N HIS A 249 -21.03 0.50 -2.08
CA HIS A 249 -21.70 -0.22 -1.01
C HIS A 249 -20.69 -1.17 -0.35
N SER A 250 -20.35 -0.89 0.90
CA SER A 250 -19.41 -1.69 1.67
C SER A 250 -20.04 -2.11 2.99
N PRO A 251 -19.70 -3.27 3.54
CA PRO A 251 -20.10 -3.64 4.89
C PRO A 251 -19.73 -2.54 5.89
N ASN A 252 -20.61 -2.24 6.83
CA ASN A 252 -20.40 -1.20 7.85
C ASN A 252 -20.03 0.18 7.30
N ASP A 253 -20.48 0.55 6.07
CA ASP A 253 -20.20 1.84 5.42
C ASP A 253 -18.70 2.18 5.33
N GLY A 254 -17.87 1.18 5.10
CA GLY A 254 -16.41 1.31 4.97
C GLY A 254 -15.62 1.36 6.28
N TYR A 255 -16.25 1.08 7.42
CA TYR A 255 -15.56 1.03 8.70
C TYR A 255 -14.44 -0.03 8.69
N PHE A 256 -13.23 0.37 9.06
CA PHE A 256 -11.96 -0.38 8.97
C PHE A 256 -11.46 -0.76 7.56
N MET A 257 -12.16 -0.36 6.52
CA MET A 257 -11.62 -0.49 5.17
C MET A 257 -10.62 0.63 4.89
N VAL A 258 -9.56 0.31 4.14
CA VAL A 258 -8.65 1.31 3.58
C VAL A 258 -9.13 1.66 2.17
N LEU A 259 -9.51 2.91 1.97
CA LEU A 259 -9.78 3.46 0.64
C LEU A 259 -8.53 4.19 0.14
N ARG A 260 -7.97 3.73 -0.98
CA ARG A 260 -6.89 4.41 -1.71
C ARG A 260 -7.46 4.95 -3.01
N VAL A 261 -7.20 6.21 -3.29
CA VAL A 261 -7.62 6.83 -4.56
C VAL A 261 -6.41 7.50 -5.20
N GLU A 262 -6.07 7.04 -6.39
CA GLU A 262 -5.17 7.76 -7.26
C GLU A 262 -5.99 8.81 -8.01
N LEU A 263 -5.83 10.09 -7.61
CA LEU A 263 -6.61 11.18 -8.16
C LEU A 263 -6.27 11.43 -9.64
N HIS A 264 -7.30 11.61 -10.43
CA HIS A 264 -7.23 12.11 -11.80
C HIS A 264 -7.94 13.47 -11.83
N ASP A 265 -7.27 14.50 -12.34
CA ASP A 265 -7.78 15.89 -12.35
C ASP A 265 -8.23 16.40 -10.97
N ASP A 266 -7.55 15.95 -9.91
CA ASP A 266 -7.84 16.29 -8.51
C ASP A 266 -9.31 16.09 -8.09
N PHE A 267 -10.00 15.18 -8.76
CA PHE A 267 -11.40 14.90 -8.50
C PHE A 267 -11.57 13.67 -7.60
N LEU A 268 -12.30 13.84 -6.50
CA LEU A 268 -12.76 12.78 -5.61
C LEU A 268 -14.27 12.81 -5.52
N PRO A 269 -15.01 11.83 -6.10
CA PRO A 269 -16.46 11.76 -5.96
C PRO A 269 -16.86 11.48 -4.51
N ASP A 270 -18.10 11.85 -4.15
CA ASP A 270 -18.70 11.37 -2.90
C ASP A 270 -19.15 9.92 -3.08
N VAL A 271 -18.35 8.98 -2.61
CA VAL A 271 -18.60 7.55 -2.81
C VAL A 271 -19.56 6.93 -1.79
N GLY A 272 -20.04 7.68 -0.81
CA GLY A 272 -21.09 7.23 0.13
C GLY A 272 -20.57 6.40 1.34
N LEU A 273 -19.28 6.33 1.58
CA LEU A 273 -18.68 5.57 2.70
C LEU A 273 -18.60 6.42 3.98
N SER A 274 -19.73 6.67 4.62
CA SER A 274 -19.85 7.63 5.73
C SER A 274 -19.08 7.27 7.00
N ARG A 275 -18.70 5.99 7.18
CA ARG A 275 -17.95 5.49 8.33
C ARG A 275 -16.50 5.12 7.99
N LEU A 276 -15.99 5.60 6.86
CA LEU A 276 -14.62 5.35 6.45
C LEU A 276 -13.62 5.86 7.51
N THR A 277 -12.69 5.00 7.91
CA THR A 277 -11.66 5.32 8.91
C THR A 277 -10.28 5.56 8.30
N ASN A 278 -10.01 5.04 7.10
CA ASN A 278 -8.69 5.13 6.48
C ASN A 278 -8.81 5.59 5.03
N LEU A 279 -8.25 6.77 4.73
CA LEU A 279 -8.25 7.36 3.39
C LEU A 279 -6.82 7.69 2.95
N ARG A 280 -6.45 7.26 1.76
CA ARG A 280 -5.21 7.68 1.10
C ARG A 280 -5.52 8.28 -0.27
N LEU A 281 -5.09 9.52 -0.49
CA LEU A 281 -5.14 10.21 -1.77
C LEU A 281 -3.73 10.33 -2.32
N THR A 282 -3.53 9.92 -3.56
CA THR A 282 -2.23 9.99 -4.25
C THR A 282 -2.38 10.74 -5.58
N SER A 283 -1.27 11.08 -6.21
CA SER A 283 -1.23 11.83 -7.47
C SER A 283 -1.88 13.21 -7.41
N ILE A 284 -1.91 13.81 -6.21
CA ILE A 284 -2.45 15.16 -6.01
C ILE A 284 -1.66 16.17 -6.84
N GLN A 285 -2.38 17.03 -7.61
CA GLN A 285 -1.82 18.16 -8.35
C GLN A 285 -2.29 19.52 -7.78
N ASP A 286 -3.61 19.72 -7.57
CA ASP A 286 -4.18 20.90 -6.92
C ASP A 286 -5.49 20.56 -6.20
N PHE A 287 -5.40 19.92 -5.03
CA PHE A 287 -6.55 19.37 -4.33
C PHE A 287 -7.02 20.25 -3.16
N ASN A 288 -8.34 20.34 -2.98
CA ASN A 288 -8.97 21.08 -1.88
C ASN A 288 -9.54 20.13 -0.82
N LEU A 289 -9.04 20.22 0.42
CA LEU A 289 -9.47 19.37 1.55
C LEU A 289 -10.81 19.78 2.17
N LYS A 290 -11.45 20.86 1.69
CA LYS A 290 -12.65 21.46 2.32
C LYS A 290 -13.71 20.44 2.72
N ASP A 291 -14.00 19.49 1.84
CA ASP A 291 -15.13 18.56 2.02
C ASP A 291 -14.73 17.23 2.70
N ILE A 292 -13.43 16.94 2.83
CA ILE A 292 -12.97 15.66 3.39
C ILE A 292 -13.50 15.41 4.80
N PRO A 293 -13.41 16.36 5.77
CA PRO A 293 -13.91 16.10 7.11
C PRO A 293 -15.44 15.98 7.20
N ALA A 294 -16.18 16.62 6.28
CA ALA A 294 -17.63 16.50 6.25
C ALA A 294 -18.09 15.16 5.67
N ARG A 295 -17.37 14.63 4.67
CA ARG A 295 -17.67 13.33 4.06
C ARG A 295 -17.25 12.15 4.93
N TYR A 296 -16.09 12.27 5.60
CA TYR A 296 -15.45 11.20 6.35
C TYR A 296 -15.07 11.66 7.76
N PRO A 297 -16.02 12.01 8.62
CA PRO A 297 -15.76 12.59 9.95
C PRO A 297 -15.02 11.63 10.91
N GLY A 298 -15.16 10.32 10.70
CA GLY A 298 -14.54 9.26 11.52
C GLY A 298 -13.14 8.81 11.05
N LEU A 299 -12.45 9.61 10.22
CA LEU A 299 -11.10 9.25 9.80
C LEU A 299 -10.13 9.20 10.98
N THR A 300 -9.50 8.04 11.14
CA THR A 300 -8.37 7.81 12.06
C THR A 300 -7.03 7.85 11.33
N TRP A 301 -7.01 7.62 10.03
CA TRP A 301 -5.81 7.66 9.20
C TRP A 301 -6.07 8.44 7.91
N LEU A 302 -5.25 9.45 7.65
CA LEU A 302 -5.28 10.25 6.42
C LEU A 302 -3.89 10.32 5.82
N GLY A 303 -3.75 9.83 4.58
CA GLY A 303 -2.53 9.91 3.79
C GLY A 303 -2.74 10.76 2.54
N LEU A 304 -1.84 11.70 2.30
CA LEU A 304 -1.90 12.64 1.18
C LEU A 304 -0.55 12.67 0.49
N ALA A 305 -0.51 12.40 -0.82
CA ALA A 305 0.73 12.42 -1.60
C ALA A 305 0.56 13.15 -2.93
N GLY A 306 1.47 14.08 -3.19
CA GLY A 306 1.53 14.83 -4.43
C GLY A 306 2.42 14.16 -5.50
N LYS A 307 2.56 14.87 -6.67
CA LYS A 307 3.44 14.47 -7.79
C LYS A 307 4.44 15.55 -8.29
N PRO A 308 4.97 16.48 -7.55
CA PRO A 308 4.50 17.22 -6.38
C PRO A 308 3.17 17.93 -6.65
N GLY A 309 2.44 18.26 -5.58
CA GLY A 309 1.11 18.86 -5.71
C GLY A 309 0.86 20.02 -4.76
N TYR A 310 -0.17 20.79 -5.10
CA TYR A 310 -0.69 21.85 -4.23
C TYR A 310 -1.89 21.33 -3.44
N ILE A 311 -1.95 21.70 -2.16
CA ILE A 311 -3.07 21.36 -1.30
C ILE A 311 -3.61 22.61 -0.62
N ARG A 312 -4.95 22.75 -0.63
CA ARG A 312 -5.65 23.89 -0.09
C ARG A 312 -6.54 23.50 1.08
N GLU A 313 -6.86 24.47 1.93
CA GLU A 313 -7.74 24.29 3.09
C GLU A 313 -7.24 23.24 4.09
N VAL A 314 -5.92 23.16 4.27
CA VAL A 314 -5.25 22.21 5.19
C VAL A 314 -5.76 22.36 6.62
N SER A 315 -6.17 23.58 7.02
CA SER A 315 -6.77 23.85 8.33
C SER A 315 -8.03 23.04 8.63
N LYS A 316 -8.74 22.55 7.60
CA LYS A 316 -9.94 21.72 7.77
C LYS A 316 -9.63 20.36 8.38
N ILE A 317 -8.40 19.86 8.26
CA ILE A 317 -7.95 18.64 8.96
C ILE A 317 -8.24 18.73 10.47
N SER A 318 -8.25 19.93 11.05
CA SER A 318 -8.63 20.18 12.46
C SER A 318 -10.00 19.64 12.85
N ASN A 319 -10.89 19.40 11.88
CA ASN A 319 -12.24 18.84 12.11
C ASN A 319 -12.25 17.32 12.26
N LEU A 320 -11.12 16.65 11.91
CA LEU A 320 -10.97 15.20 12.05
C LEU A 320 -10.50 14.86 13.48
N ARG A 321 -11.44 14.88 14.44
CA ARG A 321 -11.13 14.77 15.88
C ARG A 321 -10.57 13.39 16.28
N GLU A 322 -10.87 12.35 15.52
CA GLU A 322 -10.44 10.98 15.77
C GLU A 322 -9.13 10.63 15.03
N LEU A 323 -8.51 11.61 14.34
CA LEU A 323 -7.32 11.37 13.52
C LEU A 323 -6.12 10.97 14.39
N GLU A 324 -5.67 9.73 14.24
CA GLU A 324 -4.51 9.15 14.93
C GLU A 324 -3.22 9.28 14.09
N THR A 325 -3.36 9.23 12.75
CA THR A 325 -2.22 9.27 11.82
C THR A 325 -2.47 10.24 10.67
N LEU A 326 -1.51 11.13 10.44
CA LEU A 326 -1.46 12.01 9.27
C LEU A 326 -0.13 11.82 8.55
N THR A 327 -0.18 11.49 7.27
CA THR A 327 1.00 11.47 6.40
C THR A 327 0.82 12.45 5.26
N MET A 328 1.86 13.25 4.96
CA MET A 328 1.87 14.21 3.85
C MET A 328 3.19 14.11 3.13
N ASP A 329 3.16 13.94 1.83
CA ASP A 329 4.34 13.79 0.98
C ASP A 329 4.22 14.60 -0.32
N ASP A 330 5.30 15.30 -0.72
CA ASP A 330 5.38 16.12 -1.93
C ASP A 330 4.21 17.12 -2.08
N LEU A 331 3.82 17.79 -0.98
CA LEU A 331 2.67 18.71 -0.94
C LEU A 331 3.07 20.12 -0.57
N PHE A 332 2.54 21.07 -1.33
CA PHE A 332 2.85 22.50 -1.26
C PHE A 332 1.57 23.35 -1.21
N GLY A 333 1.70 24.68 -1.24
CA GLY A 333 0.56 25.60 -1.31
C GLY A 333 -0.07 25.94 0.04
N PHE A 334 0.58 25.60 1.15
CA PHE A 334 0.12 25.94 2.50
C PHE A 334 1.25 26.58 3.31
N SER A 335 0.87 27.43 4.27
CA SER A 335 1.73 28.03 5.28
C SER A 335 1.63 27.27 6.61
N ALA A 336 2.44 27.66 7.58
CA ALA A 336 2.34 27.11 8.92
C ALA A 336 1.03 27.46 9.63
N ASP A 337 0.46 28.63 9.33
CA ASP A 337 -0.80 29.09 9.91
C ASP A 337 -2.01 28.31 9.39
N ASP A 338 -1.88 27.73 8.19
CA ASP A 338 -2.88 26.84 7.62
C ASP A 338 -2.85 25.43 8.23
N PHE A 339 -1.74 25.06 8.89
CA PHE A 339 -1.59 23.73 9.44
C PHE A 339 -2.27 23.59 10.81
N PRO A 340 -2.98 22.47 11.11
CA PRO A 340 -3.64 22.28 12.40
C PRO A 340 -2.69 22.47 13.58
N HIS A 341 -3.17 23.11 14.65
CA HIS A 341 -2.42 23.15 15.91
C HIS A 341 -2.56 21.80 16.64
N PRO A 342 -1.54 21.30 17.36
CA PRO A 342 -1.61 20.02 18.09
C PRO A 342 -2.85 19.86 18.99
N GLY A 343 -3.32 20.95 19.63
CA GLY A 343 -4.54 20.92 20.44
C GLY A 343 -5.84 20.69 19.66
N ASN A 344 -5.81 20.84 18.34
CA ASN A 344 -6.98 20.59 17.47
C ASN A 344 -7.09 19.13 17.01
N LEU A 345 -6.02 18.35 17.18
CA LEU A 345 -5.94 16.94 16.83
C LEU A 345 -5.56 16.12 18.08
N PRO A 346 -6.48 15.95 19.04
CA PRO A 346 -6.18 15.38 20.35
C PRO A 346 -5.72 13.92 20.30
N GLU A 347 -6.16 13.16 19.29
CA GLU A 347 -5.82 11.74 19.14
C GLU A 347 -4.60 11.50 18.23
N LEU A 348 -4.00 12.57 17.64
CA LEU A 348 -2.88 12.42 16.72
C LEU A 348 -1.63 11.88 17.43
N ARG A 349 -1.16 10.73 17.00
CA ARG A 349 0.01 10.00 17.53
C ARG A 349 1.15 9.90 16.54
N HIS A 350 0.81 9.87 15.24
CA HIS A 350 1.77 9.72 14.15
C HIS A 350 1.60 10.88 13.16
N LEU A 351 2.67 11.65 12.99
CA LEU A 351 2.73 12.74 12.00
C LEU A 351 4.00 12.61 11.18
N TRP A 352 3.86 12.18 9.93
CA TRP A 352 4.96 12.04 9.00
C TRP A 352 4.77 12.99 7.83
N ILE A 353 5.69 13.94 7.72
CA ILE A 353 5.67 14.98 6.69
C ILE A 353 6.98 14.94 5.95
N GLU A 354 6.91 14.81 4.64
CA GLU A 354 8.07 14.78 3.78
C GLU A 354 7.87 15.71 2.57
N SER A 355 8.93 16.37 2.11
CA SER A 355 8.91 17.20 0.91
C SER A 355 7.77 18.24 0.91
N VAL A 356 7.86 19.19 1.85
CA VAL A 356 6.88 20.28 2.06
C VAL A 356 7.58 21.64 2.11
N PRO A 357 6.85 22.78 2.04
CA PRO A 357 7.43 24.11 2.10
C PRO A 357 8.33 24.28 3.32
N ALA A 358 9.56 24.72 3.12
CA ALA A 358 10.59 24.79 4.16
C ALA A 358 10.16 25.65 5.36
N GLU A 359 9.53 26.79 5.11
CA GLU A 359 9.09 27.69 6.19
C GLU A 359 7.97 27.06 7.02
N ALA A 360 6.96 26.47 6.37
CA ALA A 360 5.88 25.75 7.05
C ALA A 360 6.45 24.56 7.87
N GLY A 361 7.27 23.72 7.24
CA GLY A 361 7.83 22.53 7.88
C GLY A 361 8.72 22.82 9.10
N LYS A 362 9.51 23.92 9.09
CA LYS A 362 10.29 24.35 10.26
C LYS A 362 9.39 24.70 11.46
N ILE A 363 8.29 25.40 11.20
CA ILE A 363 7.35 25.83 12.24
C ILE A 363 6.56 24.61 12.74
N ILE A 364 6.05 23.75 11.85
CA ILE A 364 5.37 22.49 12.20
C ILE A 364 6.29 21.64 13.08
N LYS A 365 7.58 21.51 12.70
CA LYS A 365 8.57 20.77 13.48
C LYS A 365 8.69 21.32 14.91
N LYS A 366 8.68 22.63 15.08
CA LYS A 366 8.72 23.28 16.40
C LYS A 366 7.43 23.08 17.20
N LEU A 367 6.27 23.14 16.54
CA LEU A 367 4.96 23.01 17.19
C LEU A 367 4.68 21.59 17.70
N TYR A 368 5.09 20.57 16.96
CA TYR A 368 4.75 19.17 17.25
C TYR A 368 5.84 18.39 17.99
N LYS A 369 7.09 18.86 17.99
CA LYS A 369 8.21 18.19 18.66
C LYS A 369 7.90 17.91 20.14
N GLY A 370 7.96 16.64 20.51
CA GLY A 370 7.71 16.18 21.89
C GLY A 370 6.24 16.18 22.33
N LYS A 371 5.28 16.49 21.42
CA LYS A 371 3.86 16.51 21.74
C LYS A 371 3.11 15.27 21.22
N ILE A 372 3.68 14.58 20.25
CA ILE A 372 3.12 13.35 19.67
C ILE A 372 4.15 12.24 19.70
N GLN A 373 3.67 11.01 19.59
CA GLN A 373 4.42 9.80 19.86
C GLN A 373 5.46 9.48 18.78
N ASP A 374 5.05 9.62 17.51
CA ASP A 374 5.90 9.38 16.35
C ASP A 374 5.82 10.56 15.40
N PHE A 375 6.96 11.25 15.27
CA PHE A 375 7.01 12.52 14.57
C PHE A 375 8.21 12.60 13.65
N GLN A 376 7.93 12.78 12.35
CA GLN A 376 8.96 12.99 11.33
C GLN A 376 8.60 14.17 10.43
N VAL A 377 9.57 15.03 10.21
CA VAL A 377 9.50 16.11 9.20
C VAL A 377 10.83 16.12 8.46
N LEU A 378 10.78 15.65 7.21
CA LEU A 378 11.95 15.41 6.37
C LEU A 378 11.87 16.22 5.07
N LYS A 379 12.99 16.37 4.38
CA LYS A 379 13.13 16.97 3.04
C LYS A 379 12.36 18.28 2.89
N LEU A 380 12.67 19.26 3.73
CA LEU A 380 12.08 20.61 3.61
C LEU A 380 12.54 21.27 2.31
N ARG A 381 11.60 21.73 1.48
CA ARG A 381 11.84 22.22 0.13
C ARG A 381 11.66 23.73 0.01
N SER A 382 12.55 24.41 -0.70
CA SER A 382 12.38 25.82 -1.05
C SER A 382 11.44 25.98 -2.25
N VAL A 383 10.98 27.20 -2.48
CA VAL A 383 10.17 27.53 -3.66
C VAL A 383 10.97 27.32 -4.95
N GLU A 384 12.27 27.64 -4.93
CA GLU A 384 13.18 27.44 -6.06
C GLU A 384 13.31 25.95 -6.37
N TRP A 385 13.48 25.12 -5.33
CA TRP A 385 13.52 23.67 -5.52
C TRP A 385 12.27 23.13 -6.20
N LEU A 386 11.09 23.57 -5.75
CA LEU A 386 9.82 23.16 -6.33
C LEU A 386 9.75 23.56 -7.81
N HIS A 387 10.08 24.79 -8.14
CA HIS A 387 10.05 25.27 -9.51
C HIS A 387 10.97 24.46 -10.44
N GLU A 388 12.16 24.07 -9.95
CA GLU A 388 13.13 23.30 -10.72
C GLU A 388 12.74 21.81 -10.86
N ASN A 389 11.97 21.28 -9.89
CA ASN A 389 11.71 19.85 -9.77
C ASN A 389 10.24 19.45 -10.00
N LEU A 390 9.37 20.39 -10.33
CA LEU A 390 7.94 20.12 -10.57
C LEU A 390 7.73 18.98 -11.57
N ASN A 391 8.50 18.96 -12.65
CA ASN A 391 8.42 17.95 -13.72
C ASN A 391 9.63 17.00 -13.74
N ASN A 392 10.44 16.96 -12.69
CA ASN A 392 11.60 16.07 -12.60
C ASN A 392 11.19 14.69 -12.07
N PRO A 393 11.18 13.64 -12.90
CA PRO A 393 10.78 12.29 -12.44
C PRO A 393 11.75 11.68 -11.43
N LEU A 394 13.03 12.15 -11.42
CA LEU A 394 14.06 11.67 -10.50
C LEU A 394 14.18 12.53 -9.23
N ARG A 395 13.21 13.41 -8.94
CA ARG A 395 13.30 14.37 -7.82
C ARG A 395 13.43 13.71 -6.45
N ASN A 396 12.89 12.50 -6.28
CA ASN A 396 12.94 11.76 -5.03
C ASN A 396 14.36 11.30 -4.66
N TRP A 397 15.27 11.29 -5.63
CA TRP A 397 16.69 10.99 -5.41
C TRP A 397 17.42 12.12 -4.69
N ASP A 398 16.87 13.34 -4.67
CA ASP A 398 17.46 14.46 -3.95
C ASP A 398 17.34 14.26 -2.44
N GLY A 399 18.48 14.03 -1.78
CA GLY A 399 18.56 13.73 -0.36
C GLY A 399 18.22 12.27 0.00
N SER A 400 18.19 11.37 -0.98
CA SER A 400 18.17 9.93 -0.73
C SER A 400 19.48 9.49 -0.05
N GLU A 401 19.39 8.52 0.85
CA GLU A 401 20.56 7.90 1.47
C GLU A 401 21.31 6.99 0.49
N PHE A 402 20.61 6.46 -0.51
CA PHE A 402 21.14 5.49 -1.50
C PHE A 402 21.74 6.18 -2.72
N VAL A 403 21.29 7.38 -3.08
CA VAL A 403 21.76 8.12 -4.25
C VAL A 403 22.69 9.28 -3.85
N PRO A 404 24.00 9.20 -4.12
CA PRO A 404 24.91 10.30 -3.84
C PRO A 404 24.49 11.59 -4.56
N LYS A 405 24.53 12.71 -3.88
CA LYS A 405 24.10 14.02 -4.40
C LYS A 405 24.69 14.36 -5.78
N SER A 406 25.96 14.05 -6.01
CA SER A 406 26.61 14.28 -7.30
C SER A 406 26.06 13.37 -8.42
N LYS A 407 25.59 12.17 -8.08
CA LYS A 407 24.94 11.25 -9.03
C LYS A 407 23.55 11.76 -9.38
N TYR A 408 22.79 12.20 -8.38
CA TYR A 408 21.49 12.82 -8.61
C TYR A 408 21.55 13.95 -9.64
N TYR A 409 22.40 14.96 -9.44
CA TYR A 409 22.48 16.08 -10.40
C TYR A 409 22.88 15.64 -11.82
N LYS A 410 23.80 14.67 -11.95
CA LYS A 410 24.18 14.13 -13.25
C LYS A 410 23.07 13.35 -13.92
N SER A 411 22.31 12.57 -13.15
CA SER A 411 21.15 11.82 -13.64
C SER A 411 20.05 12.75 -14.16
N VAL A 412 19.73 13.81 -13.39
CA VAL A 412 18.78 14.83 -13.82
C VAL A 412 19.26 15.57 -15.08
N ALA A 413 20.56 15.88 -15.18
CA ALA A 413 21.11 16.51 -16.37
C ALA A 413 21.01 15.58 -17.60
N LEU A 414 21.30 14.30 -17.42
CA LEU A 414 21.18 13.29 -18.48
C LEU A 414 19.71 13.17 -18.93
N TRP A 415 18.77 13.07 -18.01
CA TRP A 415 17.34 13.01 -18.33
C TRP A 415 16.88 14.28 -19.08
N LYS A 416 17.23 15.48 -18.60
CA LYS A 416 16.87 16.74 -19.26
C LYS A 416 17.40 16.82 -20.71
N GLU A 417 18.64 16.38 -20.92
CA GLU A 417 19.25 16.36 -22.26
C GLU A 417 18.57 15.32 -23.16
N THR A 418 18.29 14.14 -22.65
CA THR A 418 17.55 13.10 -23.38
C THR A 418 16.16 13.61 -23.79
N ARG A 419 15.43 14.23 -22.85
CA ARG A 419 14.11 14.83 -23.09
C ARG A 419 14.18 15.91 -24.17
N ARG A 420 15.16 16.80 -24.11
CA ARG A 420 15.36 17.85 -25.12
C ARG A 420 15.56 17.25 -26.51
N ARG A 421 16.45 16.27 -26.63
CA ARG A 421 16.76 15.59 -27.91
C ARG A 421 15.53 14.86 -28.47
N MET A 422 14.76 14.19 -27.62
CA MET A 422 13.55 13.51 -28.04
C MET A 422 12.46 14.49 -28.51
N MET A 423 12.28 15.60 -27.81
CA MET A 423 11.35 16.66 -28.24
C MET A 423 11.75 17.28 -29.59
N GLU A 424 13.05 17.51 -29.80
CA GLU A 424 13.57 18.01 -31.05
C GLU A 424 13.27 17.03 -32.20
N GLU A 425 13.56 15.74 -32.00
CA GLU A 425 13.31 14.68 -32.98
C GLU A 425 11.81 14.52 -33.28
N ALA A 426 10.96 14.52 -32.26
CA ALA A 426 9.51 14.44 -32.43
C ALA A 426 8.88 15.66 -33.10
N SER A 427 9.58 16.80 -33.17
CA SER A 427 9.10 18.01 -33.83
C SER A 427 9.35 18.01 -35.36
N HIS A 428 10.13 17.07 -35.86
CA HIS A 428 10.39 16.96 -37.29
C HIS A 428 9.15 16.47 -38.05
N ALA A 429 8.98 16.93 -39.29
CA ALA A 429 7.84 16.54 -40.14
C ALA A 429 7.81 15.04 -40.46
N GLU A 430 8.99 14.42 -40.53
CA GLU A 430 9.18 12.98 -40.63
C GLU A 430 10.04 12.50 -39.44
N LEU A 431 9.53 11.54 -38.68
CA LEU A 431 10.23 10.97 -37.55
C LEU A 431 11.35 10.03 -38.00
N ASP A 432 12.61 10.34 -37.65
CA ASP A 432 13.71 9.38 -37.80
C ASP A 432 13.73 8.41 -36.56
N PHE A 433 13.07 7.30 -36.72
CA PHE A 433 13.03 6.27 -35.65
C PHE A 433 14.41 5.73 -35.30
N SER A 434 15.38 5.78 -36.22
CA SER A 434 16.77 5.41 -35.92
C SER A 434 17.44 6.42 -34.99
N ALA A 435 17.10 7.71 -35.09
CA ALA A 435 17.53 8.75 -34.16
C ALA A 435 16.90 8.54 -32.77
N VAL A 436 15.60 8.20 -32.70
CA VAL A 436 14.92 7.85 -31.44
C VAL A 436 15.64 6.69 -30.74
N LYS A 437 15.95 5.61 -31.44
CA LYS A 437 16.72 4.47 -30.89
C LYS A 437 18.11 4.86 -30.40
N ARG A 438 18.82 5.71 -31.14
CA ARG A 438 20.13 6.22 -30.70
C ARG A 438 20.04 7.01 -29.40
N ILE A 439 19.03 7.86 -29.26
CA ILE A 439 18.78 8.64 -28.04
C ILE A 439 18.52 7.69 -26.85
N ALA A 440 17.73 6.64 -27.04
CA ALA A 440 17.45 5.65 -26.01
C ALA A 440 18.74 4.86 -25.58
N ILE A 441 19.58 4.49 -26.56
CA ILE A 441 20.87 3.84 -26.28
C ILE A 441 21.78 4.78 -25.49
N ASP A 442 21.92 6.04 -25.92
CA ASP A 442 22.75 7.04 -25.24
C ASP A 442 22.29 7.26 -23.78
N TYR A 443 20.98 7.21 -23.54
CA TYR A 443 20.39 7.30 -22.20
C TYR A 443 20.84 6.11 -21.32
N ALA A 444 20.66 4.89 -21.80
CA ALA A 444 21.09 3.69 -21.07
C ALA A 444 22.59 3.70 -20.78
N GLU A 445 23.41 4.02 -21.81
CA GLU A 445 24.86 4.12 -21.65
C GLU A 445 25.29 5.26 -20.71
N GLY A 446 24.53 6.35 -20.68
CA GLY A 446 24.73 7.45 -19.74
C GLY A 446 24.61 6.97 -18.28
N PHE A 447 23.58 6.22 -17.96
CA PHE A 447 23.42 5.61 -16.65
C PHE A 447 24.45 4.52 -16.37
N ASN A 448 24.83 3.70 -17.35
CA ASN A 448 25.95 2.76 -17.22
C ASN A 448 27.24 3.47 -16.77
N LYS A 449 27.55 4.63 -17.36
CA LYS A 449 28.74 5.44 -16.99
C LYS A 449 28.59 6.02 -15.58
N LEU A 450 27.40 6.41 -15.18
CA LEU A 450 27.14 6.94 -13.85
C LEU A 450 27.28 5.85 -12.79
N ASP A 451 26.81 4.65 -13.02
CA ASP A 451 26.83 3.55 -12.05
C ASP A 451 28.20 2.86 -11.92
N ARG A 452 28.98 2.82 -12.99
CA ARG A 452 30.22 2.03 -13.11
C ARG A 452 31.27 2.22 -12.00
N ARG A 453 31.41 3.42 -11.43
CA ARG A 453 32.45 3.72 -10.42
C ARG A 453 32.01 3.52 -8.97
N SER A 454 30.72 3.57 -8.76
CA SER A 454 30.07 3.44 -7.47
C SER A 454 28.62 3.09 -7.76
N SER A 455 28.30 1.82 -7.62
CA SER A 455 26.93 1.35 -7.84
C SER A 455 25.97 2.05 -6.88
N PHE A 456 24.88 2.55 -7.42
CA PHE A 456 23.81 3.22 -6.68
C PHE A 456 22.43 2.91 -7.28
N ILE A 457 22.40 2.22 -8.44
CA ILE A 457 21.15 1.86 -9.13
C ILE A 457 20.76 0.46 -8.66
N GLU A 458 19.80 0.42 -7.78
CA GLU A 458 19.15 -0.80 -7.31
C GLU A 458 17.78 -0.95 -7.97
N THR A 459 16.88 -1.75 -7.41
CA THR A 459 15.59 -2.03 -8.03
C THR A 459 14.71 -0.78 -8.17
N GLU A 460 14.64 0.07 -7.14
CA GLU A 460 13.83 1.29 -7.15
C GLU A 460 14.37 2.32 -8.14
N GLU A 461 15.67 2.59 -8.08
CA GLU A 461 16.30 3.55 -8.99
C GLU A 461 16.20 3.09 -10.46
N ARG A 462 16.30 1.79 -10.71
CA ARG A 462 16.10 1.23 -12.04
C ARG A 462 14.69 1.49 -12.56
N GLU A 463 13.67 1.25 -11.75
CA GLU A 463 12.28 1.52 -12.11
C GLU A 463 12.06 3.01 -12.38
N ASP A 464 12.63 3.89 -11.56
CA ASP A 464 12.57 5.34 -11.77
C ASP A 464 13.21 5.78 -13.08
N ILE A 465 14.33 5.18 -13.49
CA ILE A 465 15.00 5.45 -14.77
C ILE A 465 14.09 5.07 -15.94
N PHE A 466 13.46 3.90 -15.89
CA PHE A 466 12.51 3.48 -16.92
C PHE A 466 11.29 4.39 -16.97
N ASN A 467 10.68 4.68 -15.83
CA ASN A 467 9.53 5.58 -15.72
C ASN A 467 9.85 6.98 -16.26
N ALA A 468 11.06 7.48 -15.99
CA ALA A 468 11.53 8.77 -16.49
C ALA A 468 11.66 8.80 -18.02
N PHE A 469 12.07 7.69 -18.64
CA PHE A 469 12.09 7.59 -20.10
C PHE A 469 10.68 7.42 -20.68
N GLU A 470 9.83 6.64 -20.05
CA GLU A 470 8.41 6.53 -20.45
C GLU A 470 7.69 7.87 -20.43
N GLN A 471 7.97 8.72 -19.41
CA GLN A 471 7.44 10.08 -19.38
C GLN A 471 7.87 10.86 -20.64
N ILE A 472 9.12 10.74 -21.07
CA ILE A 472 9.59 11.39 -22.30
C ILE A 472 8.82 10.90 -23.53
N LEU A 473 8.60 9.58 -23.65
CA LEU A 473 7.83 9.01 -24.77
C LEU A 473 6.38 9.53 -24.78
N ASN A 474 5.74 9.64 -23.62
CA ASN A 474 4.39 10.18 -23.49
C ASN A 474 4.34 11.66 -23.88
N GLU A 475 5.27 12.48 -23.41
CA GLU A 475 5.35 13.91 -23.69
C GLU A 475 5.63 14.21 -25.18
N THR A 476 6.29 13.28 -25.88
CA THR A 476 6.65 13.43 -27.31
C THR A 476 5.65 12.76 -28.25
N GLY A 477 4.60 12.10 -27.72
CA GLY A 477 3.62 11.39 -28.53
C GLY A 477 4.11 10.06 -29.11
N LEU A 478 5.23 9.52 -28.58
CA LEU A 478 5.86 8.28 -29.04
C LEU A 478 5.49 7.05 -28.20
N SER A 479 4.38 7.10 -27.47
CA SER A 479 3.92 6.03 -26.56
C SER A 479 3.66 4.70 -27.27
N GLU A 480 3.31 4.72 -28.56
CA GLU A 480 3.13 3.50 -29.36
C GLU A 480 4.41 2.68 -29.52
N PHE A 481 5.59 3.29 -29.39
CA PHE A 481 6.89 2.62 -29.48
C PHE A 481 7.45 2.22 -28.11
N LYS A 482 6.68 2.38 -27.03
CA LYS A 482 7.13 2.16 -25.65
C LYS A 482 7.78 0.79 -25.46
N GLU A 483 7.11 -0.28 -25.85
CA GLU A 483 7.60 -1.64 -25.60
C GLU A 483 8.95 -1.88 -26.28
N GLU A 484 9.08 -1.48 -27.56
CA GLU A 484 10.33 -1.66 -28.33
C GLU A 484 11.48 -0.84 -27.76
N ILE A 485 11.21 0.41 -27.37
CA ILE A 485 12.25 1.31 -26.84
C ILE A 485 12.67 0.92 -25.43
N ILE A 486 11.75 0.56 -24.57
CA ILE A 486 12.05 0.09 -23.19
C ILE A 486 12.85 -1.21 -23.24
N GLN A 487 12.48 -2.15 -24.11
CA GLN A 487 13.28 -3.35 -24.34
C GLN A 487 14.70 -3.02 -24.80
N LEU A 488 14.86 -2.07 -25.71
CA LEU A 488 16.18 -1.63 -26.18
C LEU A 488 17.04 -1.05 -25.05
N ILE A 489 16.46 -0.25 -24.15
CA ILE A 489 17.14 0.28 -22.95
C ILE A 489 17.54 -0.88 -22.04
N ASP A 490 16.63 -1.83 -21.81
CA ASP A 490 16.91 -3.02 -20.97
C ASP A 490 18.06 -3.88 -21.52
N GLU A 491 18.15 -4.07 -22.84
CA GLU A 491 19.25 -4.78 -23.50
C GLU A 491 20.60 -4.06 -23.41
N LYS A 492 20.60 -2.71 -23.32
CA LYS A 492 21.82 -1.89 -23.31
C LYS A 492 22.30 -1.52 -21.91
N ARG A 493 21.47 -1.66 -20.90
CA ARG A 493 21.86 -1.37 -19.52
C ARG A 493 22.82 -2.41 -18.95
N SER A 494 23.62 -1.99 -17.98
CA SER A 494 24.54 -2.84 -17.20
C SER A 494 24.38 -2.66 -15.67
N TRP A 495 23.37 -1.91 -15.27
CA TRP A 495 22.95 -1.65 -13.88
C TRP A 495 21.69 -2.42 -13.49
#